data_99d7ac72779b1075bc55125979666707
#
_entry.id   99d7ac72779b1075bc55125979666707
#
_cell.length_a   1.000
_cell.length_b   1.000
_cell.length_c   1.000
_cell.angle_alpha   90.00
_cell.angle_beta   90.00
_cell.angle_gamma   90.00
#
_symmetry.space_group_name_H-M   'P 1'
#
loop_
_entity.id
_entity.type
_entity.pdbx_description
1 polymer ?
#
loop_
_entity_poly.entity_id
_entity_poly.type
_entity_poly.pdbx_seq_one_letter_code
_entity_poly.pdbx_strand_id
1 'polypeptide(L)' 'MGKESGGDFAEVLGEAFFRERKAELEQRVSKKRFTHVMGVVEEAEILARAYGVDVREARLAGLLHDW' A
#
# COMPACT_ATOMS: atom_id res chain seq x y z
N MET A 1 -19.27 14.97 11.70
CA MET A 1 -18.09 15.73 12.07
C MET A 1 -17.00 14.86 12.62
N GLY A 2 -17.13 14.43 13.82
CA GLY A 2 -16.07 13.67 14.45
C GLY A 2 -15.71 12.41 13.70
N LYS A 3 -16.71 11.73 13.18
CA LYS A 3 -16.44 10.48 12.48
C LYS A 3 -15.64 10.71 11.21
N GLU A 4 -15.88 11.84 10.56
CA GLU A 4 -15.15 12.16 9.36
C GLU A 4 -13.68 12.43 9.68
N SER A 5 -13.46 13.15 10.74
CA SER A 5 -12.09 13.42 11.17
C SER A 5 -11.36 12.12 11.48
N GLY A 6 -12.03 11.23 12.20
CA GLY A 6 -11.42 9.96 12.54
C GLY A 6 -11.09 9.13 11.32
N GLY A 7 -12.01 9.08 10.35
CA GLY A 7 -11.79 8.34 9.14
C GLY A 7 -10.64 8.92 8.33
N ASP A 8 -10.64 10.25 8.21
CA ASP A 8 -9.59 10.93 7.45
C ASP A 8 -8.24 10.73 8.10
N PHE A 9 -8.20 10.77 9.42
CA PHE A 9 -6.94 10.60 10.14
C PHE A 9 -6.37 9.21 9.90
N ALA A 10 -7.22 8.20 9.97
CA ALA A 10 -6.77 6.83 9.73
C ALA A 10 -6.25 6.64 8.31
N GLU A 11 -6.92 7.26 7.35
CA GLU A 11 -6.46 7.20 5.97
C GLU A 11 -5.11 7.84 5.79
N VAL A 12 -4.91 9.01 6.39
CA VAL A 12 -3.64 9.72 6.28
C VAL A 12 -2.53 8.90 6.88
N LEU A 13 -2.77 8.28 8.04
CA LEU A 13 -1.77 7.44 8.67
C LEU A 13 -1.43 6.23 7.82
N GLY A 14 -2.45 5.61 7.22
CA GLY A 14 -2.24 4.47 6.35
C GLY A 14 -1.42 4.82 5.13
N GLU A 15 -1.72 5.97 4.53
CA GLU A 15 -0.98 6.42 3.36
C GLU A 15 0.45 6.78 3.70
N ALA A 16 0.65 7.41 4.85
CA ALA A 16 2.00 7.77 5.28
C ALA A 16 2.82 6.52 5.53
N PHE A 17 2.24 5.54 6.18
CA PHE A 17 2.93 4.28 6.46
C PHE A 17 3.32 3.58 5.16
N PHE A 18 2.40 3.51 4.21
CA PHE A 18 2.67 2.89 2.93
C PHE A 18 3.82 3.60 2.21
N ARG A 19 3.79 4.92 2.22
CA ARG A 19 4.82 5.71 1.55
C ARG A 19 6.18 5.48 2.17
N GLU A 20 6.24 5.41 3.48
CA GLU A 20 7.50 5.16 4.18
C GLU A 20 8.05 3.77 3.87
N ARG A 21 7.19 2.77 3.90
CA ARG A 21 7.64 1.41 3.59
C ARG A 21 8.10 1.30 2.15
N LYS A 22 7.39 1.97 1.26
CA LYS A 22 7.76 1.97 -0.14
C LYS A 22 9.15 2.58 -0.35
N ALA A 23 9.40 3.70 0.31
CA ALA A 23 10.71 4.37 0.19
C ALA A 23 11.83 3.49 0.73
N GLU A 24 11.57 2.82 1.85
CA GLU A 24 12.57 1.93 2.44
C GLU A 24 12.86 0.75 1.51
N LEU A 25 11.82 0.18 0.95
CA LEU A 25 11.99 -0.94 0.04
C LEU A 25 12.80 -0.54 -1.17
N GLU A 26 12.53 0.64 -1.70
CA GLU A 26 13.23 1.13 -2.87
C GLU A 26 14.74 1.17 -2.64
N GLN A 27 15.15 1.47 -1.41
CA GLN A 27 16.56 1.54 -1.09
C GLN A 27 17.18 0.19 -0.76
N ARG A 28 16.34 -0.79 -0.45
CA ARG A 28 16.85 -2.09 -0.01
C ARG A 28 16.97 -3.12 -1.12
N VAL A 29 16.24 -2.94 -2.20
CA VAL A 29 16.20 -3.92 -3.28
C VAL A 29 16.67 -3.28 -4.57
N SER A 30 16.96 -4.13 -5.57
CA SER A 30 17.34 -3.63 -6.88
C SER A 30 16.17 -2.93 -7.53
N LYS A 31 16.48 -2.10 -8.52
CA LYS A 31 15.44 -1.39 -9.26
C LYS A 31 14.49 -2.37 -9.92
N LYS A 32 15.03 -3.45 -10.46
CA LYS A 32 14.22 -4.47 -11.12
C LYS A 32 13.24 -5.11 -10.13
N ARG A 33 13.74 -5.43 -8.94
CA ARG A 33 12.90 -6.04 -7.93
C ARG A 33 11.85 -5.07 -7.43
N PHE A 34 12.22 -3.82 -7.26
CA PHE A 34 11.27 -2.80 -6.83
C PHE A 34 10.13 -2.67 -7.83
N THR A 35 10.46 -2.66 -9.12
CA THR A 35 9.45 -2.60 -10.17
C THR A 35 8.51 -3.79 -10.08
N HIS A 36 9.07 -4.98 -9.81
CA HIS A 36 8.24 -6.17 -9.65
C HIS A 36 7.28 -6.03 -8.48
N VAL A 37 7.79 -5.56 -7.34
CA VAL A 37 6.96 -5.41 -6.14
C VAL A 37 5.84 -4.41 -6.39
N MET A 38 6.14 -3.31 -7.06
CA MET A 38 5.12 -2.33 -7.35
C MET A 38 4.07 -2.87 -8.30
N GLY A 39 4.46 -3.78 -9.18
CA GLY A 39 3.50 -4.46 -10.04
C GLY A 39 2.55 -5.33 -9.24
N VAL A 40 3.07 -6.01 -8.23
CA VAL A 40 2.23 -6.82 -7.34
C VAL A 40 1.26 -5.94 -6.57
N VAL A 41 1.73 -4.78 -6.11
CA VAL A 41 0.87 -3.83 -5.40
C VAL A 41 -0.28 -3.38 -6.30
N GLU A 42 0.04 -3.06 -7.54
CA GLU A 42 -0.98 -2.61 -8.48
C GLU A 42 -2.02 -3.68 -8.73
N GLU A 43 -1.57 -4.91 -8.91
CA GLU A 43 -2.47 -6.03 -9.13
C GLU A 43 -3.36 -6.26 -7.91
N ALA A 44 -2.78 -6.19 -6.74
CA ALA A 44 -3.55 -6.35 -5.50
C ALA A 44 -4.62 -5.27 -5.40
N GLU A 45 -4.30 -4.06 -5.81
CA GLU A 45 -5.23 -2.96 -5.82
C GLU A 45 -6.42 -3.23 -6.74
N ILE A 46 -6.12 -3.72 -7.93
CA ILE A 46 -7.15 -4.03 -8.91
C ILE A 46 -8.08 -5.11 -8.39
N LEU A 47 -7.51 -6.17 -7.81
CA LEU A 47 -8.30 -7.26 -7.27
C LEU A 47 -9.15 -6.81 -6.09
N ALA A 48 -8.60 -5.94 -5.25
CA ALA A 48 -9.33 -5.44 -4.09
C ALA A 48 -10.56 -4.67 -4.54
N ARG A 49 -10.42 -3.86 -5.58
CA ARG A 49 -11.57 -3.12 -6.10
C ARG A 49 -12.60 -4.04 -6.69
N ALA A 50 -12.16 -5.08 -7.37
CA ALA A 50 -13.08 -6.03 -8.00
C ALA A 50 -13.88 -6.81 -6.99
N TYR A 51 -13.28 -7.12 -5.83
CA TYR A 51 -13.93 -7.95 -4.82
C TYR A 51 -14.42 -7.18 -3.61
N GLY A 52 -14.32 -5.87 -3.63
CA GLY A 52 -14.83 -5.06 -2.52
C GLY A 52 -13.98 -5.12 -1.27
N VAL A 53 -12.71 -5.45 -1.40
CA VAL A 53 -11.78 -5.51 -0.27
C VAL A 53 -11.15 -4.13 -0.10
N ASP A 54 -10.65 -3.86 1.10
CA ASP A 54 -10.00 -2.57 1.39
C ASP A 54 -8.73 -2.44 0.53
N VAL A 55 -8.76 -1.44 -0.35
CA VAL A 55 -7.66 -1.22 -1.29
C VAL A 55 -6.37 -0.87 -0.55
N ARG A 56 -6.47 -0.10 0.53
CA ARG A 56 -5.27 0.30 1.27
C ARG A 56 -4.59 -0.90 1.91
N GLU A 57 -5.37 -1.80 2.47
CA GLU A 57 -4.81 -3.02 3.06
C GLU A 57 -4.18 -3.90 2.00
N ALA A 58 -4.83 -4.00 0.84
CA ALA A 58 -4.31 -4.81 -0.25
C ALA A 58 -2.98 -4.25 -0.76
N ARG A 59 -2.88 -2.92 -0.88
CA ARG A 59 -1.65 -2.29 -1.32
C ARG A 59 -0.52 -2.55 -0.34
N LEU A 60 -0.80 -2.40 0.94
CA LEU A 60 0.21 -2.62 1.96
C LEU A 60 0.66 -4.06 2.00
N ALA A 61 -0.28 -4.99 1.91
CA ALA A 61 0.05 -6.40 1.88
C ALA A 61 0.94 -6.73 0.69
N GLY A 62 0.62 -6.16 -0.48
CA GLY A 62 1.43 -6.38 -1.67
C GLY A 62 2.83 -5.84 -1.51
N LEU A 63 2.95 -4.67 -0.90
CA LEU A 63 4.26 -4.05 -0.69
C LEU A 63 5.12 -4.87 0.26
N LEU A 64 4.52 -5.43 1.29
CA LEU A 64 5.25 -6.12 2.33
C LEU A 64 5.42 -7.61 2.10
N HIS A 65 4.83 -8.14 1.04
CA HIS A 65 4.84 -9.59 0.83
C HIS A 65 6.25 -10.15 0.72
N ASP A 66 7.19 -9.33 0.31
CA ASP A 66 8.56 -9.75 0.07
C ASP A 66 9.53 -9.07 1.03
N TRP A 67 8.98 -8.49 2.08
CA TRP A 67 9.79 -7.73 3.02
C TRP A 67 10.66 -8.62 3.88
#